data_b653ca617faf0c1e5044e6bb8345efef
#
_entry.id   b653ca617faf0c1e5044e6bb8345efef
#
_cell.length_a   1.000
_cell.length_b   1.000
_cell.length_c   1.000
_cell.angle_alpha   90.00
_cell.angle_beta   90.00
_cell.angle_gamma   90.00
#
_symmetry.space_group_name_H-M   'P 1'
#
loop_
_entity.id
_entity.type
_entity.pdbx_description
1 polymer ?
#
loop_
_entity_poly.entity_id
_entity_poly.type
_entity_poly.pdbx_seq_one_letter_code
_entity_poly.pdbx_strand_id
1 'polypeptide(L)'
;PQVLHRFAAAYPRMKVQLVSSYTSRLKHDFARGRIDLMLTTEDDVDAGGETLLERSLVWVGALNGQVWKQRPLRLAFEHACIFRKGVQNALDQSAISWEMAVESENTRTVEASVSADLAVHASVEGAEPPYLERIAHTGALPDLPTIKINLYRAELSTGEPVKALADFVRQAFVSS
;
A
#
# COMPACT_ATOMS: atom_id res chain seq x y z
N PRO A 1 -11.67 -8.88 -3.74
CA PRO A 1 -13.10 -9.27 -3.81
C PRO A 1 -13.32 -10.79 -3.70
N GLN A 2 -12.53 -11.62 -4.39
CA GLN A 2 -12.68 -13.08 -4.44
C GLN A 2 -12.55 -13.76 -3.06
N VAL A 3 -11.61 -13.34 -2.22
CA VAL A 3 -11.42 -13.85 -0.85
C VAL A 3 -12.69 -13.68 -0.03
N LEU A 4 -13.28 -12.48 -0.03
CA LEU A 4 -14.49 -12.18 0.73
C LEU A 4 -15.69 -12.96 0.20
N HIS A 5 -15.81 -13.12 -1.11
CA HIS A 5 -16.85 -13.91 -1.71
C HIS A 5 -16.78 -15.40 -1.30
N ARG A 6 -15.56 -15.99 -1.38
CA ARG A 6 -15.33 -17.37 -0.94
C ARG A 6 -15.61 -17.56 0.55
N PHE A 7 -15.20 -16.60 1.37
CA PHE A 7 -15.45 -16.64 2.80
C PHE A 7 -16.94 -16.56 3.12
N ALA A 8 -17.67 -15.64 2.51
CA ALA A 8 -19.11 -15.50 2.71
C ALA A 8 -19.89 -16.77 2.30
N ALA A 9 -19.46 -17.45 1.22
CA ALA A 9 -20.04 -18.71 0.79
C ALA A 9 -19.78 -19.86 1.80
N ALA A 10 -18.55 -19.91 2.36
CA ALA A 10 -18.19 -20.95 3.33
C ALA A 10 -18.80 -20.71 4.73
N TYR A 11 -18.97 -19.46 5.12
CA TYR A 11 -19.43 -19.05 6.46
C TYR A 11 -20.59 -18.05 6.39
N PRO A 12 -21.77 -18.44 5.88
CA PRO A 12 -22.88 -17.52 5.58
C PRO A 12 -23.49 -16.83 6.81
N ARG A 13 -23.24 -17.36 8.01
CA ARG A 13 -23.69 -16.75 9.27
C ARG A 13 -22.68 -15.78 9.89
N MET A 14 -21.47 -15.69 9.34
CA MET A 14 -20.44 -14.78 9.83
C MET A 14 -20.55 -13.42 9.14
N LYS A 15 -20.37 -12.36 9.93
CA LYS A 15 -20.28 -10.99 9.41
C LYS A 15 -18.82 -10.57 9.37
N VAL A 16 -18.36 -10.09 8.22
CA VAL A 16 -17.02 -9.50 8.07
C VAL A 16 -17.16 -7.98 8.13
N GLN A 17 -16.47 -7.38 9.10
CA GLN A 17 -16.31 -5.94 9.14
C GLN A 17 -14.96 -5.59 8.51
N LEU A 18 -14.98 -4.86 7.40
CA LEU A 18 -13.79 -4.37 6.73
C LEU A 18 -13.45 -2.97 7.23
N VAL A 19 -12.19 -2.82 7.68
CA VAL A 19 -11.63 -1.52 8.09
C VAL A 19 -10.43 -1.24 7.19
N SER A 20 -10.45 -0.09 6.52
CA SER A 20 -9.30 0.41 5.76
C SER A 20 -8.71 1.62 6.49
N SER A 21 -7.41 1.56 6.76
CA SER A 21 -6.70 2.64 7.45
C SER A 21 -5.20 2.51 7.20
N TYR A 22 -4.41 3.47 7.70
CA TYR A 22 -2.96 3.42 7.66
C TYR A 22 -2.41 2.28 8.53
N THR A 23 -1.27 1.71 8.14
CA THR A 23 -0.60 0.61 8.85
C THR A 23 -0.43 0.89 10.34
N SER A 24 0.00 2.08 10.73
CA SER A 24 0.18 2.46 12.13
C SER A 24 -1.12 2.40 12.93
N ARG A 25 -2.23 2.84 12.34
CA ARG A 25 -3.56 2.78 12.97
C ARG A 25 -4.05 1.35 13.08
N LEU A 26 -3.91 0.55 12.02
CA LEU A 26 -4.30 -0.86 12.05
C LEU A 26 -3.53 -1.63 13.12
N LYS A 27 -2.21 -1.43 13.24
CA LYS A 27 -1.38 -2.05 14.29
C LYS A 27 -1.82 -1.64 15.70
N HIS A 28 -2.16 -0.36 15.89
CA HIS A 28 -2.67 0.12 17.18
C HIS A 28 -4.00 -0.55 17.56
N ASP A 29 -4.93 -0.67 16.62
CA ASP A 29 -6.22 -1.30 16.87
C ASP A 29 -6.09 -2.83 17.00
N PHE A 30 -5.17 -3.45 16.29
CA PHE A 30 -4.83 -4.87 16.41
C PHE A 30 -4.26 -5.21 17.80
N ALA A 31 -3.31 -4.42 18.31
CA ALA A 31 -2.73 -4.60 19.64
C ALA A 31 -3.76 -4.46 20.78
N ARG A 32 -4.89 -3.77 20.51
CA ARG A 32 -6.02 -3.63 21.43
C ARG A 32 -7.11 -4.70 21.25
N GLY A 33 -6.87 -5.69 20.40
CA GLY A 33 -7.83 -6.77 20.14
C GLY A 33 -9.09 -6.33 19.40
N ARG A 34 -9.06 -5.21 18.68
CA ARG A 34 -10.18 -4.69 17.89
C ARG A 34 -10.24 -5.25 16.47
N ILE A 35 -9.16 -5.90 16.04
CA ILE A 35 -9.00 -6.47 14.71
C ILE A 35 -8.54 -7.91 14.88
N ASP A 36 -9.23 -8.86 14.27
CA ASP A 36 -8.91 -10.29 14.31
C ASP A 36 -7.82 -10.67 13.29
N LEU A 37 -7.84 -10.00 12.13
CA LEU A 37 -6.93 -10.25 11.01
C LEU A 37 -6.61 -8.92 10.33
N MET A 38 -5.33 -8.63 10.09
CA MET A 38 -4.94 -7.43 9.33
C MET A 38 -3.93 -7.74 8.25
N LEU A 39 -4.04 -7.01 7.15
CA LEU A 39 -3.03 -6.90 6.10
C LEU A 39 -2.39 -5.52 6.20
N THR A 40 -1.09 -5.50 6.13
CA THR A 40 -0.30 -4.26 6.17
C THR A 40 0.72 -4.22 5.05
N THR A 41 1.17 -3.01 4.71
CA THR A 41 2.34 -2.76 3.88
C THR A 41 3.44 -2.18 4.77
N GLU A 42 4.63 -2.77 4.77
CA GLU A 42 5.71 -2.42 5.70
C GLU A 42 7.09 -2.63 5.05
N ASP A 43 8.11 -2.01 5.64
CA ASP A 43 9.51 -2.26 5.25
C ASP A 43 9.97 -3.63 5.76
N ASP A 44 9.45 -4.08 6.93
CA ASP A 44 9.74 -5.38 7.52
C ASP A 44 8.50 -5.97 8.23
N VAL A 45 8.59 -7.21 8.71
CA VAL A 45 7.53 -7.90 9.43
C VAL A 45 7.82 -7.92 10.93
N ASP A 46 6.84 -7.53 11.76
CA ASP A 46 6.94 -7.64 13.21
C ASP A 46 6.67 -9.08 13.70
N ALA A 47 7.02 -9.33 14.95
CA ALA A 47 6.74 -10.61 15.60
C ALA A 47 5.26 -10.97 15.53
N GLY A 48 4.97 -12.23 15.19
CA GLY A 48 3.61 -12.76 15.03
C GLY A 48 2.98 -12.47 13.65
N GLY A 49 3.68 -11.76 12.77
CA GLY A 49 3.28 -11.58 11.37
C GLY A 49 3.96 -12.57 10.44
N GLU A 50 3.43 -12.67 9.23
CA GLU A 50 4.02 -13.40 8.12
C GLU A 50 4.02 -12.54 6.86
N THR A 51 5.12 -12.54 6.13
CA THR A 51 5.20 -11.87 4.83
C THR A 51 4.55 -12.75 3.76
N LEU A 52 3.51 -12.23 3.13
CA LEU A 52 2.83 -12.90 2.02
C LEU A 52 3.47 -12.60 0.68
N LEU A 53 4.01 -11.41 0.54
CA LEU A 53 4.55 -10.92 -0.73
C LEU A 53 5.55 -9.80 -0.50
N GLU A 54 6.63 -9.77 -1.31
CA GLU A 54 7.51 -8.63 -1.47
C GLU A 54 7.31 -8.03 -2.86
N ARG A 55 7.24 -6.72 -2.93
CA ARG A 55 7.12 -5.96 -4.20
C ARG A 55 7.90 -4.66 -4.13
N SER A 56 8.46 -4.27 -5.24
CA SER A 56 9.05 -2.94 -5.38
C SER A 56 7.99 -1.87 -5.40
N LEU A 57 8.32 -0.70 -4.87
CA LEU A 57 7.56 0.51 -5.19
C LEU A 57 7.96 0.98 -6.59
N VAL A 58 7.01 1.55 -7.29
CA VAL A 58 7.21 2.15 -8.61
C VAL A 58 6.67 3.57 -8.63
N TRP A 59 7.31 4.42 -9.43
CA TRP A 59 6.82 5.76 -9.70
C TRP A 59 5.57 5.72 -10.56
N VAL A 60 4.54 6.46 -10.14
CA VAL A 60 3.28 6.61 -10.90
C VAL A 60 2.96 8.08 -11.13
N GLY A 61 2.38 8.35 -12.28
CA GLY A 61 1.99 9.68 -12.74
C GLY A 61 0.71 9.65 -13.56
N ALA A 62 0.32 10.80 -14.09
CA ALA A 62 -0.80 10.91 -15.02
C ALA A 62 -0.52 10.13 -16.30
N LEU A 63 -1.57 9.67 -16.96
CA LEU A 63 -1.48 9.07 -18.29
C LEU A 63 -0.84 10.08 -19.27
N ASN A 64 0.30 9.71 -19.86
CA ASN A 64 1.13 10.59 -20.70
C ASN A 64 1.62 11.85 -19.99
N GLY A 65 1.71 11.83 -18.65
CA GLY A 65 2.13 12.94 -17.81
C GLY A 65 3.57 13.38 -18.06
N GLN A 66 3.87 14.64 -17.76
CA GLN A 66 5.18 15.25 -17.98
C GLN A 66 5.78 15.86 -16.70
N VAL A 67 4.98 16.02 -15.62
CA VAL A 67 5.42 16.67 -14.39
C VAL A 67 6.65 15.99 -13.78
N TRP A 68 6.79 14.67 -13.96
CA TRP A 68 7.92 13.90 -13.45
C TRP A 68 9.30 14.34 -14.01
N LYS A 69 9.30 15.05 -15.15
CA LYS A 69 10.52 15.61 -15.78
C LYS A 69 10.94 16.96 -15.18
N GLN A 70 10.05 17.61 -14.45
CA GLN A 70 10.30 18.93 -13.85
C GLN A 70 11.19 18.82 -12.61
N ARG A 71 11.84 19.91 -12.27
CA ARG A 71 12.63 20.09 -11.03
C ARG A 71 12.30 21.43 -10.38
N PRO A 72 12.11 21.50 -9.06
CA PRO A 72 12.06 20.35 -8.13
C PRO A 72 10.96 19.35 -8.52
N LEU A 73 11.18 18.06 -8.25
CA LEU A 73 10.18 17.01 -8.49
C LEU A 73 9.00 17.21 -7.52
N ARG A 74 7.80 17.32 -8.07
CA ARG A 74 6.59 17.58 -7.30
C ARG A 74 5.98 16.27 -6.82
N LEU A 75 5.88 16.10 -5.51
CA LEU A 75 5.36 14.89 -4.87
C LEU A 75 3.94 15.12 -4.35
N ALA A 76 3.13 14.06 -4.40
CA ALA A 76 1.82 14.00 -3.75
C ALA A 76 1.75 12.77 -2.86
N PHE A 77 1.52 12.96 -1.55
CA PHE A 77 1.41 11.85 -0.59
C PHE A 77 0.39 12.17 0.50
N GLU A 78 -0.16 11.12 1.09
CA GLU A 78 -0.87 11.23 2.35
C GLU A 78 0.13 11.47 3.49
N HIS A 79 -0.32 12.18 4.53
CA HIS A 79 0.49 12.47 5.72
C HIS A 79 1.07 11.19 6.38
N ALA A 80 0.26 10.15 6.48
CA ALA A 80 0.63 8.89 7.13
C ALA A 80 1.02 7.78 6.13
N CYS A 81 1.34 8.13 4.87
CA CYS A 81 1.76 7.15 3.88
C CYS A 81 3.13 6.56 4.24
N ILE A 82 3.18 5.24 4.39
CA ILE A 82 4.41 4.52 4.74
C ILE A 82 5.49 4.62 3.65
N PHE A 83 5.10 4.79 2.39
CA PHE A 83 6.03 4.89 1.25
C PHE A 83 6.79 6.21 1.23
N ARG A 84 6.21 7.28 1.80
CA ARG A 84 6.70 8.65 1.73
C ARG A 84 8.16 8.78 2.13
N LYS A 85 8.54 8.23 3.29
CA LYS A 85 9.92 8.32 3.80
C LYS A 85 10.91 7.61 2.90
N GLY A 86 10.58 6.43 2.41
CA GLY A 86 11.43 5.66 1.49
C GLY A 86 11.66 6.40 0.17
N VAL A 87 10.61 7.02 -0.38
CA VAL A 87 10.66 7.82 -1.61
C VAL A 87 11.53 9.06 -1.42
N GLN A 88 11.32 9.82 -0.35
CA GLN A 88 12.12 11.00 -0.03
C GLN A 88 13.61 10.65 0.13
N ASN A 89 13.91 9.60 0.88
CA ASN A 89 15.28 9.12 1.06
C ASN A 89 15.95 8.73 -0.27
N ALA A 90 15.22 8.05 -1.17
CA ALA A 90 15.75 7.68 -2.49
C ALA A 90 16.08 8.92 -3.34
N LEU A 91 15.24 9.95 -3.31
CA LEU A 91 15.49 11.22 -4.01
C LEU A 91 16.68 11.97 -3.42
N ASP A 92 16.78 12.05 -2.09
CA ASP A 92 17.88 12.71 -1.40
C ASP A 92 19.23 12.04 -1.70
N GLN A 93 19.26 10.70 -1.66
CA GLN A 93 20.47 9.92 -2.01
C GLN A 93 20.89 10.09 -3.46
N SER A 94 19.94 10.36 -4.35
CA SER A 94 20.18 10.62 -5.78
C SER A 94 20.43 12.10 -6.10
N ALA A 95 20.46 12.96 -5.09
CA ALA A 95 20.60 14.41 -5.23
C ALA A 95 19.54 15.04 -6.15
N ILE A 96 18.35 14.49 -6.19
CA ILE A 96 17.22 15.02 -6.95
C ILE A 96 16.41 15.94 -6.06
N SER A 97 16.35 17.22 -6.42
CA SER A 97 15.54 18.22 -5.71
C SER A 97 14.04 17.89 -5.85
N TRP A 98 13.31 17.95 -4.75
CA TRP A 98 11.89 17.67 -4.69
C TRP A 98 11.14 18.63 -3.77
N GLU A 99 9.82 18.72 -3.94
CA GLU A 99 8.92 19.45 -3.07
C GLU A 99 7.64 18.66 -2.84
N MET A 100 7.01 18.83 -1.69
CA MET A 100 5.68 18.27 -1.43
C MET A 100 4.63 19.23 -1.98
N ALA A 101 4.15 18.97 -3.20
CA ALA A 101 3.16 19.81 -3.87
C ALA A 101 1.74 19.54 -3.38
N VAL A 102 1.43 18.29 -3.00
CA VAL A 102 0.12 17.91 -2.48
C VAL A 102 0.30 17.01 -1.26
N GLU A 103 -0.37 17.39 -0.18
CA GLU A 103 -0.40 16.64 1.07
C GLU A 103 -1.84 16.56 1.56
N SER A 104 -2.33 15.36 1.85
CA SER A 104 -3.73 15.12 2.21
C SER A 104 -3.84 13.94 3.18
N GLU A 105 -4.97 13.82 3.89
CA GLU A 105 -5.33 12.61 4.61
C GLU A 105 -6.17 11.65 3.74
N ASN A 106 -6.51 12.08 2.53
CA ASN A 106 -7.40 11.33 1.65
C ASN A 106 -6.67 10.88 0.39
N THR A 107 -6.54 9.57 0.21
CA THR A 107 -5.90 8.91 -0.94
C THR A 107 -6.48 9.39 -2.28
N ARG A 108 -7.81 9.59 -2.36
CA ARG A 108 -8.44 10.05 -3.60
C ARG A 108 -8.03 11.47 -3.99
N THR A 109 -7.76 12.34 -3.01
CA THR A 109 -7.24 13.68 -3.28
C THR A 109 -5.82 13.61 -3.84
N VAL A 110 -4.98 12.76 -3.27
CA VAL A 110 -3.63 12.49 -3.78
C VAL A 110 -3.71 11.97 -5.21
N GLU A 111 -4.47 10.90 -5.44
CA GLU A 111 -4.62 10.27 -6.76
C GLU A 111 -5.19 11.22 -7.82
N ALA A 112 -6.19 12.04 -7.46
CA ALA A 112 -6.75 13.05 -8.36
C ALA A 112 -5.70 14.09 -8.78
N SER A 113 -4.86 14.52 -7.83
CA SER A 113 -3.78 15.48 -8.12
C SER A 113 -2.71 14.87 -9.03
N VAL A 114 -2.38 13.59 -8.84
CA VAL A 114 -1.44 12.86 -9.69
C VAL A 114 -2.03 12.67 -11.08
N SER A 115 -3.30 12.27 -11.19
CA SER A 115 -3.97 12.07 -12.49
C SER A 115 -4.14 13.38 -13.29
N ALA A 116 -4.12 14.52 -12.60
CA ALA A 116 -4.13 15.87 -13.21
C ALA A 116 -2.73 16.37 -13.62
N ASP A 117 -1.71 15.52 -13.57
CA ASP A 117 -0.29 15.85 -13.86
C ASP A 117 0.25 17.03 -13.02
N LEU A 118 -0.19 17.14 -11.76
CA LEU A 118 0.29 18.16 -10.83
C LEU A 118 1.48 17.69 -9.99
N ALA A 119 1.60 16.38 -9.78
CA ALA A 119 2.64 15.74 -8.99
C ALA A 119 2.78 14.27 -9.37
N VAL A 120 3.81 13.62 -8.84
CA VAL A 120 4.02 12.18 -8.92
C VAL A 120 3.81 11.51 -7.56
N HIS A 121 3.55 10.21 -7.59
CA HIS A 121 3.34 9.37 -6.41
C HIS A 121 4.11 8.06 -6.54
N ALA A 122 4.11 7.25 -5.50
CA ALA A 122 4.62 5.89 -5.54
C ALA A 122 3.50 4.88 -5.28
N SER A 123 3.49 3.80 -6.01
CA SER A 123 2.55 2.68 -5.85
C SER A 123 3.31 1.38 -5.70
N VAL A 124 2.64 0.36 -5.16
CA VAL A 124 3.15 -1.02 -5.18
C VAL A 124 3.09 -1.55 -6.60
N GLU A 125 4.16 -2.12 -7.10
CA GLU A 125 4.23 -2.71 -8.44
C GLU A 125 3.12 -3.75 -8.64
N GLY A 126 2.33 -3.56 -9.71
CA GLY A 126 1.17 -4.39 -10.05
C GLY A 126 -0.13 -4.00 -9.33
N ALA A 127 -0.11 -2.93 -8.51
CA ALA A 127 -1.29 -2.40 -7.83
C ALA A 127 -1.58 -0.93 -8.21
N GLU A 128 -1.03 -0.48 -9.33
CA GLU A 128 -1.23 0.89 -9.81
C GLU A 128 -2.71 1.13 -10.12
N PRO A 129 -3.26 2.28 -9.70
CA PRO A 129 -4.62 2.66 -10.07
C PRO A 129 -4.78 2.71 -11.61
N PRO A 130 -5.91 2.24 -12.18
CA PRO A 130 -6.08 2.13 -13.64
C PRO A 130 -6.11 3.47 -14.38
N TYR A 131 -6.22 4.59 -13.66
CA TYR A 131 -6.19 5.95 -14.18
C TYR A 131 -4.84 6.65 -13.98
N LEU A 132 -3.83 5.93 -13.48
CA LEU A 132 -2.43 6.34 -13.40
C LEU A 132 -1.57 5.38 -14.22
N GLU A 133 -0.39 5.81 -14.62
CA GLU A 133 0.56 4.94 -15.29
C GLU A 133 1.89 4.88 -14.55
N ARG A 134 2.57 3.76 -14.68
CA ARG A 134 3.96 3.63 -14.25
C ARG A 134 4.84 4.52 -15.09
N ILE A 135 5.64 5.35 -14.46
CA ILE A 135 6.57 6.26 -15.14
C ILE A 135 7.77 5.48 -15.68
N ALA A 136 7.92 5.47 -17.01
CA ALA A 136 9.08 4.89 -17.68
C ALA A 136 10.25 5.90 -17.67
N HIS A 137 10.86 6.11 -16.49
CA HIS A 137 11.84 7.19 -16.26
C HIS A 137 13.25 6.91 -16.79
N THR A 138 13.56 5.68 -17.22
CA THR A 138 14.86 5.30 -17.82
C THR A 138 16.10 5.81 -17.06
N GLY A 139 16.04 5.81 -15.72
CA GLY A 139 17.12 6.29 -14.85
C GLY A 139 17.05 7.78 -14.47
N ALA A 140 16.07 8.55 -14.97
CA ALA A 140 15.89 9.95 -14.56
C ALA A 140 15.30 10.14 -13.15
N LEU A 141 14.75 9.08 -12.57
CA LEU A 141 14.33 8.96 -11.17
C LEU A 141 15.04 7.76 -10.54
N PRO A 142 15.24 7.74 -9.21
CA PRO A 142 15.85 6.61 -8.53
C PRO A 142 14.90 5.41 -8.49
N ASP A 143 15.48 4.21 -8.36
CA ASP A 143 14.73 3.03 -7.99
C ASP A 143 14.17 3.22 -6.57
N LEU A 144 12.94 2.76 -6.37
CA LEU A 144 12.27 2.85 -5.08
C LEU A 144 12.46 1.57 -4.26
N PRO A 145 12.34 1.66 -2.93
CA PRO A 145 12.53 0.49 -2.07
C PRO A 145 11.49 -0.60 -2.31
N THR A 146 11.85 -1.81 -1.92
CA THR A 146 10.92 -2.94 -1.82
C THR A 146 10.13 -2.82 -0.51
N ILE A 147 8.87 -3.21 -0.55
CA ILE A 147 7.99 -3.30 0.61
C ILE A 147 7.44 -4.70 0.77
N LYS A 148 7.04 -5.05 1.98
CA LYS A 148 6.42 -6.32 2.32
C LYS A 148 4.92 -6.13 2.56
N ILE A 149 4.13 -7.06 2.04
CA ILE A 149 2.72 -7.20 2.39
C ILE A 149 2.65 -8.29 3.45
N ASN A 150 2.29 -7.90 4.67
CA ASN A 150 2.28 -8.77 5.82
C ASN A 150 0.86 -9.09 6.29
N LEU A 151 0.66 -10.30 6.76
CA LEU A 151 -0.56 -10.77 7.39
C LEU A 151 -0.31 -11.01 8.88
N TYR A 152 -1.20 -10.48 9.72
CA TYR A 152 -1.20 -10.72 11.16
C TYR A 152 -2.57 -11.27 11.57
N ARG A 153 -2.55 -12.27 12.43
CA ARG A 153 -3.75 -12.83 13.05
C ARG A 153 -3.65 -12.71 14.57
N ALA A 154 -4.68 -12.15 15.20
CA ALA A 154 -4.70 -12.00 16.65
C ALA A 154 -4.64 -13.38 17.34
N GLU A 155 -3.81 -13.50 18.37
CA GLU A 155 -3.62 -14.76 19.11
C GLU A 155 -4.92 -15.28 19.74
N LEU A 156 -5.77 -14.37 20.21
CA LEU A 156 -7.06 -14.70 20.82
C LEU A 156 -8.12 -15.09 19.79
N SER A 157 -7.91 -14.75 18.52
CA SER A 157 -8.84 -15.08 17.43
C SER A 157 -8.55 -16.48 16.87
N THR A 158 -8.79 -17.52 17.70
CA THR A 158 -8.51 -18.92 17.38
C THR A 158 -9.64 -19.63 16.65
N GLY A 159 -10.78 -18.97 16.45
CA GLY A 159 -11.96 -19.54 15.81
C GLY A 159 -11.69 -20.03 14.37
N GLU A 160 -12.33 -21.15 13.98
CA GLU A 160 -12.19 -21.73 12.65
C GLU A 160 -12.44 -20.73 11.51
N PRO A 161 -13.46 -19.83 11.58
CA PRO A 161 -13.67 -18.84 10.52
C PRO A 161 -12.51 -17.88 10.31
N VAL A 162 -11.82 -17.44 11.38
CA VAL A 162 -10.68 -16.53 11.26
C VAL A 162 -9.48 -17.23 10.63
N LYS A 163 -9.25 -18.50 10.99
CA LYS A 163 -8.21 -19.33 10.35
C LYS A 163 -8.50 -19.50 8.86
N ALA A 164 -9.72 -19.88 8.52
CA ALA A 164 -10.13 -20.06 7.13
C ALA A 164 -10.00 -18.75 6.31
N LEU A 165 -10.35 -17.61 6.90
CA LEU A 165 -10.17 -16.32 6.22
C LEU A 165 -8.68 -16.03 5.97
N ALA A 166 -7.80 -16.29 6.96
CA ALA A 166 -6.37 -16.15 6.80
C ALA A 166 -5.84 -17.07 5.67
N ASP A 167 -6.32 -18.31 5.60
CA ASP A 167 -5.91 -19.26 4.56
C ASP A 167 -6.39 -18.84 3.16
N PHE A 168 -7.60 -18.29 3.05
CA PHE A 168 -8.09 -17.72 1.78
C PHE A 168 -7.28 -16.51 1.34
N VAL A 169 -6.83 -15.68 2.31
CA VAL A 169 -5.92 -14.56 2.02
C VAL A 169 -4.59 -15.10 1.50
N ARG A 170 -3.93 -16.03 2.19
CA ARG A 170 -2.66 -16.64 1.73
C ARG A 170 -2.76 -17.19 0.32
N GLN A 171 -3.80 -17.99 0.05
CA GLN A 171 -4.02 -18.58 -1.27
C GLN A 171 -4.15 -17.52 -2.37
N ALA A 172 -4.77 -16.38 -2.09
CA ALA A 172 -4.92 -15.31 -3.07
C ALA A 172 -3.58 -14.67 -3.45
N PHE A 173 -2.61 -14.62 -2.54
CA PHE A 173 -1.27 -14.09 -2.82
C PHE A 173 -0.33 -15.11 -3.48
N VAL A 174 -0.55 -16.42 -3.29
CA VAL A 174 0.20 -17.47 -4.01
C VAL A 174 -0.20 -17.56 -5.47
N SER A 175 -1.44 -17.18 -5.79
CA SER A 175 -2.03 -17.26 -7.14
C SER A 175 -1.87 -15.97 -7.95
N SER A 176 -1.19 -14.96 -7.42
CA SER A 176 -0.91 -13.66 -8.05
C SER A 176 0.55 -13.59 -8.47
#